data_b0d9c2aea9f117eab014c94d528a7fef
#
_entry.id   b0d9c2aea9f117eab014c94d528a7fef
#
_cell.length_a   1.000
_cell.length_b   1.000
_cell.length_c   1.000
_cell.angle_alpha   90.00
_cell.angle_beta   90.00
_cell.angle_gamma   90.00
#
_symmetry.space_group_name_H-M   'P 1'
#
loop_
_entity.id
_entity.type
_entity.pdbx_description
1 polymer ?
#
loop_
_entity_poly.entity_id
_entity_poly.type
_entity_poly.pdbx_seq_one_letter_code
_entity_poly.pdbx_strand_id
1 'polypeptide(L)'
;MAGLHVTEVNDSNFEKDVLQSAEPVLVDFWAAWCGPCRALAPVVDEVANQYHGKLKVMKMDVDSNTATPMRYGIRGIPALLLFKDGKVADQIVGFVPKDTIDKSVNKVITQESVTKVSA
;
A
#
# COMPACT_ATOMS: atom_id res chain seq x y z
N MET A 1 0.16 -14.63 -7.02
CA MET A 1 1.46 -14.67 -6.31
C MET A 1 2.04 -13.27 -6.23
N ALA A 2 2.54 -12.90 -5.07
CA ALA A 2 3.17 -11.59 -4.91
C ALA A 2 4.54 -11.58 -5.61
N GLY A 3 4.94 -10.41 -6.11
CA GLY A 3 6.24 -10.23 -6.71
C GLY A 3 7.36 -10.25 -5.68
N LEU A 4 8.59 -10.11 -6.14
CA LEU A 4 9.78 -10.26 -5.32
C LEU A 4 9.82 -9.28 -4.14
N HIS A 5 9.34 -8.07 -4.33
CA HIS A 5 9.41 -7.02 -3.31
C HIS A 5 8.06 -6.69 -2.69
N VAL A 6 7.07 -7.57 -2.86
CA VAL A 6 5.76 -7.43 -2.23
C VAL A 6 5.64 -8.52 -1.17
N THR A 7 5.38 -8.12 0.07
CA THR A 7 5.22 -9.06 1.18
C THR A 7 3.80 -9.02 1.69
N GLU A 8 3.38 -10.10 2.35
CA GLU A 8 2.05 -10.18 2.92
C GLU A 8 2.01 -9.58 4.32
N VAL A 9 0.90 -8.94 4.63
CA VAL A 9 0.64 -8.44 5.97
C VAL A 9 -0.75 -8.93 6.39
N ASN A 10 -0.92 -9.17 7.67
CA ASN A 10 -2.19 -9.63 8.22
C ASN A 10 -2.56 -8.79 9.44
N ASP A 11 -3.76 -9.04 9.97
CA ASP A 11 -4.25 -8.27 11.12
C ASP A 11 -3.29 -8.31 12.30
N SER A 12 -2.62 -9.44 12.51
CA SER A 12 -1.78 -9.63 13.69
C SER A 12 -0.44 -8.90 13.61
N ASN A 13 0.09 -8.64 12.39
CA ASN A 13 1.38 -7.94 12.27
C ASN A 13 1.25 -6.56 11.64
N PHE A 14 0.03 -6.09 11.39
CA PHE A 14 -0.19 -4.79 10.75
C PHE A 14 0.41 -3.64 11.56
N GLU A 15 0.17 -3.63 12.87
CA GLU A 15 0.69 -2.58 13.74
C GLU A 15 2.20 -2.47 13.62
N LYS A 16 2.89 -3.60 13.74
CA LYS A 16 4.34 -3.62 13.72
C LYS A 16 4.92 -3.29 12.35
N ASP A 17 4.39 -3.93 11.31
CA ASP A 17 5.02 -3.87 9.99
C ASP A 17 4.58 -2.67 9.17
N VAL A 18 3.42 -2.11 9.46
CA VAL A 18 2.92 -0.94 8.73
C VAL A 18 2.97 0.32 9.57
N LEU A 19 2.31 0.31 10.73
CA LEU A 19 2.16 1.53 11.52
C LEU A 19 3.46 1.97 12.19
N GLN A 20 4.33 1.03 12.51
CA GLN A 20 5.63 1.32 13.13
C GLN A 20 6.77 1.36 12.13
N SER A 21 6.47 1.29 10.84
CA SER A 21 7.50 1.30 9.81
C SER A 21 8.17 2.66 9.71
N ALA A 22 9.50 2.65 9.58
CA ALA A 22 10.26 3.87 9.35
C ALA A 22 10.11 4.37 7.92
N GLU A 23 9.81 3.47 6.98
CA GLU A 23 9.57 3.83 5.58
C GLU A 23 8.07 4.01 5.34
N PRO A 24 7.69 4.80 4.32
CA PRO A 24 6.30 4.78 3.86
C PRO A 24 5.91 3.36 3.42
N VAL A 25 4.64 3.00 3.60
CA VAL A 25 4.15 1.67 3.26
C VAL A 25 2.91 1.81 2.40
N LEU A 26 2.91 1.10 1.27
CA LEU A 26 1.73 0.96 0.42
C LEU A 26 1.11 -0.39 0.72
N VAL A 27 -0.16 -0.40 1.11
CA VAL A 27 -0.87 -1.65 1.40
C VAL A 27 -1.96 -1.85 0.36
N ASP A 28 -1.90 -2.98 -0.34
CA ASP A 28 -2.87 -3.39 -1.36
C ASP A 28 -3.86 -4.37 -0.72
N PHE A 29 -5.10 -3.90 -0.53
CA PHE A 29 -6.19 -4.74 -0.01
C PHE A 29 -6.84 -5.45 -1.20
N TRP A 30 -6.82 -6.77 -1.17
CA TRP A 30 -7.21 -7.59 -2.33
C TRP A 30 -7.92 -8.87 -1.90
N ALA A 31 -8.48 -9.59 -2.88
CA ALA A 31 -9.04 -10.92 -2.66
C ALA A 31 -8.82 -11.76 -3.92
N ALA A 32 -8.73 -13.06 -3.73
CA ALA A 32 -8.45 -13.98 -4.85
C ALA A 32 -9.55 -14.00 -5.90
N TRP A 33 -10.81 -13.77 -5.48
CA TRP A 33 -11.97 -13.76 -6.40
C TRP A 33 -12.13 -12.45 -7.16
N CYS A 34 -11.33 -11.46 -6.83
CA CYS A 34 -11.50 -10.10 -7.36
C CYS A 34 -10.70 -9.95 -8.65
N GLY A 35 -11.39 -9.87 -9.80
CA GLY A 35 -10.76 -9.71 -11.11
C GLY A 35 -9.89 -8.46 -11.22
N PRO A 36 -10.42 -7.27 -10.87
CA PRO A 36 -9.60 -6.05 -10.91
C PRO A 36 -8.37 -6.11 -10.00
N CYS A 37 -8.47 -6.81 -8.86
CA CYS A 37 -7.31 -7.00 -7.98
C CYS A 37 -6.20 -7.78 -8.69
N ARG A 38 -6.58 -8.84 -9.41
CA ARG A 38 -5.62 -9.65 -10.16
C ARG A 38 -5.01 -8.85 -11.31
N ALA A 39 -5.80 -8.01 -11.95
CA ALA A 39 -5.30 -7.15 -13.04
C ALA A 39 -4.32 -6.10 -12.49
N LEU A 40 -4.54 -5.63 -11.27
CA LEU A 40 -3.65 -4.63 -10.65
C LEU A 40 -2.36 -5.24 -10.11
N ALA A 41 -2.34 -6.54 -9.83
CA ALA A 41 -1.17 -7.18 -9.19
C ALA A 41 0.15 -6.93 -9.92
N PRO A 42 0.23 -7.06 -11.27
CA PRO A 42 1.49 -6.76 -11.96
C PRO A 42 1.92 -5.31 -11.80
N VAL A 43 0.96 -4.39 -11.74
CA VAL A 43 1.27 -2.97 -11.55
C VAL A 43 1.85 -2.74 -10.17
N VAL A 44 1.26 -3.37 -9.15
CA VAL A 44 1.76 -3.27 -7.77
C VAL A 44 3.17 -3.85 -7.68
N ASP A 45 3.43 -4.96 -8.38
CA ASP A 45 4.77 -5.55 -8.42
C ASP A 45 5.78 -4.58 -9.04
N GLU A 46 5.41 -3.89 -10.12
CA GLU A 46 6.29 -2.89 -10.74
C GLU A 46 6.58 -1.73 -9.79
N VAL A 47 5.57 -1.26 -9.08
CA VAL A 47 5.74 -0.18 -8.09
C VAL A 47 6.70 -0.63 -7.00
N ALA A 48 6.53 -1.86 -6.49
CA ALA A 48 7.40 -2.39 -5.45
C ALA A 48 8.85 -2.46 -5.91
N ASN A 49 9.07 -2.89 -7.16
CA ASN A 49 10.42 -2.97 -7.73
C ASN A 49 11.03 -1.58 -7.91
N GLN A 50 10.25 -0.65 -8.44
CA GLN A 50 10.73 0.70 -8.76
C GLN A 50 11.12 1.47 -7.50
N TYR A 51 10.34 1.35 -6.45
CA TYR A 51 10.55 2.14 -5.23
C TYR A 51 11.20 1.33 -4.10
N HIS A 52 11.78 0.18 -4.42
CA HIS A 52 12.45 -0.64 -3.42
C HIS A 52 13.54 0.16 -2.70
N GLY A 53 13.52 0.10 -1.37
CA GLY A 53 14.42 0.88 -0.54
C GLY A 53 13.87 2.23 -0.11
N LYS A 54 12.81 2.72 -0.78
CA LYS A 54 12.17 4.00 -0.44
C LYS A 54 10.74 3.81 0.00
N LEU A 55 10.11 2.73 -0.43
CA LEU A 55 8.72 2.41 -0.15
C LEU A 55 8.61 0.92 0.12
N LYS A 56 7.92 0.58 1.18
CA LYS A 56 7.57 -0.80 1.47
C LYS A 56 6.22 -1.09 0.82
N VAL A 57 6.09 -2.23 0.16
CA VAL A 57 4.83 -2.61 -0.49
C VAL A 57 4.36 -3.93 0.09
N MET A 58 3.12 -3.94 0.58
CA MET A 58 2.53 -5.10 1.23
C MET A 58 1.14 -5.36 0.71
N LYS A 59 0.68 -6.60 0.84
CA LYS A 59 -0.65 -7.02 0.41
C LYS A 59 -1.41 -7.61 1.58
N MET A 60 -2.69 -7.29 1.69
CA MET A 60 -3.56 -7.88 2.70
C MET A 60 -4.77 -8.53 2.03
N ASP A 61 -4.93 -9.84 2.25
CA ASP A 61 -6.09 -10.59 1.77
C ASP A 61 -7.27 -10.29 2.69
N VAL A 62 -8.31 -9.64 2.15
CA VAL A 62 -9.45 -9.21 2.98
C VAL A 62 -10.34 -10.38 3.38
N ASP A 63 -10.26 -11.54 2.70
CA ASP A 63 -11.03 -12.71 3.10
C ASP A 63 -10.48 -13.33 4.37
N SER A 64 -9.18 -13.24 4.56
CA SER A 64 -8.51 -13.80 5.73
C SER A 64 -8.31 -12.77 6.86
N ASN A 65 -8.51 -11.50 6.57
CA ASN A 65 -8.24 -10.42 7.51
C ASN A 65 -9.38 -9.42 7.45
N THR A 66 -10.16 -9.34 8.53
CA THR A 66 -11.33 -8.46 8.57
C THR A 66 -11.16 -7.24 9.44
N ALA A 67 -10.31 -7.31 10.46
CA ALA A 67 -10.17 -6.22 11.42
C ALA A 67 -9.55 -4.96 10.79
N THR A 68 -8.46 -5.10 10.04
CA THR A 68 -7.79 -3.96 9.44
C THR A 68 -8.63 -3.31 8.35
N PRO A 69 -9.21 -4.06 7.40
CA PRO A 69 -10.08 -3.42 6.41
C PRO A 69 -11.25 -2.67 7.05
N MET A 70 -11.85 -3.23 8.09
CA MET A 70 -12.94 -2.58 8.79
C MET A 70 -12.49 -1.29 9.46
N ARG A 71 -11.33 -1.33 10.11
CA ARG A 71 -10.75 -0.17 10.79
C ARG A 71 -10.57 1.01 9.85
N TYR A 72 -10.15 0.75 8.62
CA TYR A 72 -9.88 1.82 7.65
C TYR A 72 -11.02 2.05 6.67
N GLY A 73 -12.18 1.44 6.92
CA GLY A 73 -13.36 1.67 6.09
C GLY A 73 -13.23 1.18 4.67
N ILE A 74 -12.51 0.09 4.45
CA ILE A 74 -12.33 -0.48 3.11
C ILE A 74 -13.63 -1.14 2.70
N ARG A 75 -14.28 -0.60 1.67
CA ARG A 75 -15.55 -1.13 1.16
C ARG A 75 -15.45 -1.72 -0.23
N GLY A 76 -14.54 -1.20 -1.03
CA GLY A 76 -14.33 -1.69 -2.38
C GLY A 76 -12.89 -2.11 -2.56
N ILE A 77 -12.66 -3.15 -3.36
CA ILE A 77 -11.31 -3.63 -3.66
C ILE A 77 -11.14 -3.72 -5.18
N PRO A 78 -9.91 -3.53 -5.68
CA PRO A 78 -8.70 -3.28 -4.90
C PRO A 78 -8.72 -1.90 -4.25
N ALA A 79 -8.07 -1.79 -3.10
CA ALA A 79 -7.88 -0.51 -2.44
C ALA A 79 -6.43 -0.41 -2.02
N LEU A 80 -5.81 0.72 -2.32
CA LEU A 80 -4.43 0.98 -1.95
C LEU A 80 -4.40 2.09 -0.92
N LEU A 81 -3.86 1.80 0.25
CA LEU A 81 -3.64 2.82 1.27
C LEU A 81 -2.16 3.06 1.40
N LEU A 82 -1.77 4.32 1.36
CA LEU A 82 -0.39 4.73 1.52
C LEU A 82 -0.23 5.29 2.92
N PHE A 83 0.63 4.65 3.72
CA PHE A 83 0.87 5.03 5.10
C PHE A 83 2.21 5.73 5.25
N LYS A 84 2.24 6.72 6.10
CA LYS A 84 3.47 7.39 6.47
C LYS A 84 3.40 7.77 7.94
N ASP A 85 4.43 7.38 8.70
CA ASP A 85 4.50 7.66 10.14
C ASP A 85 3.26 7.20 10.88
N GLY A 86 2.74 6.03 10.51
CA GLY A 86 1.59 5.41 11.15
C GLY A 86 0.24 5.98 10.76
N LYS A 87 0.18 6.85 9.76
CA LYS A 87 -1.05 7.51 9.33
C LYS A 87 -1.29 7.32 7.85
N VAL A 88 -2.57 7.32 7.46
CA VAL A 88 -2.95 7.25 6.05
C VAL A 88 -2.58 8.58 5.39
N ALA A 89 -1.69 8.53 4.41
CA ALA A 89 -1.27 9.69 3.65
C ALA A 89 -2.08 9.85 2.37
N ASP A 90 -2.52 8.73 1.77
CA ASP A 90 -3.33 8.78 0.54
C ASP A 90 -4.09 7.46 0.39
N GLN A 91 -5.12 7.49 -0.44
CA GLN A 91 -5.98 6.34 -0.69
C GLN A 91 -6.38 6.30 -2.16
N ILE A 92 -6.27 5.12 -2.77
CA ILE A 92 -6.67 4.89 -4.16
C ILE A 92 -7.60 3.69 -4.16
N VAL A 93 -8.78 3.83 -4.77
CA VAL A 93 -9.76 2.74 -4.84
C VAL A 93 -9.99 2.36 -6.30
N GLY A 94 -9.99 1.05 -6.57
CA GLY A 94 -10.24 0.51 -7.88
C GLY A 94 -8.97 0.31 -8.70
N PHE A 95 -9.15 -0.25 -9.90
CA PHE A 95 -8.04 -0.44 -10.82
C PHE A 95 -7.64 0.91 -11.43
N VAL A 96 -6.38 1.25 -11.31
CA VAL A 96 -5.86 2.52 -11.83
C VAL A 96 -4.57 2.26 -12.61
N PRO A 97 -4.20 3.17 -13.53
CA PRO A 97 -2.91 3.07 -14.21
C PRO A 97 -1.76 3.28 -13.22
N LYS A 98 -0.60 2.73 -13.55
CA LYS A 98 0.59 2.88 -12.72
C LYS A 98 0.91 4.35 -12.44
N ASP A 99 0.69 5.22 -13.42
CA ASP A 99 0.97 6.65 -13.28
C ASP A 99 0.23 7.26 -12.09
N THR A 100 -1.01 6.85 -11.85
CA THR A 100 -1.78 7.33 -10.71
C THR A 100 -1.11 6.94 -9.39
N ILE A 101 -0.62 5.71 -9.31
CA ILE A 101 0.08 5.23 -8.12
C ILE A 101 1.41 5.96 -7.96
N ASP A 102 2.15 6.12 -9.05
CA ASP A 102 3.44 6.82 -9.02
C ASP A 102 3.29 8.24 -8.48
N LYS A 103 2.25 8.95 -8.90
CA LYS A 103 2.01 10.32 -8.43
C LYS A 103 1.78 10.36 -6.93
N SER A 104 1.00 9.42 -6.43
CA SER A 104 0.73 9.32 -4.99
C SER A 104 1.99 9.01 -4.21
N VAL A 105 2.76 8.03 -4.66
CA VAL A 105 4.00 7.61 -4.00
C VAL A 105 5.02 8.76 -3.98
N ASN A 106 5.22 9.42 -5.12
CA ASN A 106 6.19 10.50 -5.22
C ASN A 106 5.81 11.67 -4.33
N LYS A 107 4.53 11.96 -4.22
CA LYS A 107 4.03 13.02 -3.35
C LYS A 107 4.41 12.75 -1.89
N VAL A 108 4.26 11.52 -1.43
CA VAL A 108 4.57 11.16 -0.04
C VAL A 108 6.08 11.21 0.19
N ILE A 109 6.87 10.69 -0.72
CA ILE A 109 8.33 10.70 -0.62
C ILE A 109 8.87 12.13 -0.64
N THR A 110 8.36 12.97 -1.54
CA THR A 110 8.77 14.37 -1.66
C THR A 110 8.37 15.16 -0.42
N GLN A 111 7.17 14.90 0.11
CA GLN A 111 6.67 15.55 1.30
C GLN A 111 7.59 15.29 2.49
N GLU A 112 8.10 14.08 2.60
CA GLU A 112 9.08 13.75 3.64
C GLU A 112 10.34 14.59 3.51
N SER A 113 10.86 14.71 2.30
CA SER A 113 12.05 15.51 2.03
C SER A 113 11.82 16.98 2.37
N VAL A 114 10.66 17.51 1.98
CA VAL A 114 10.32 18.91 2.24
C VAL A 114 10.20 19.16 3.74
N THR A 115 9.60 18.23 4.47
CA THR A 115 9.46 18.36 5.92
C THR A 115 10.82 18.43 6.59
N LYS A 116 11.76 17.60 6.16
CA LYS A 116 13.12 17.63 6.71
C LYS A 116 13.83 18.95 6.43
N VAL A 117 13.62 19.47 5.24
CA VAL A 117 14.28 20.73 4.83
C VAL A 117 13.74 21.89 5.63
N SER A 118 12.43 21.93 5.87
CA SER A 118 11.82 23.05 6.57
C SER A 118 12.02 23.02 8.08
N ALA A 119 12.43 21.87 8.61
CA ALA A 119 12.74 21.78 10.02
C ALA A 119 14.13 22.29 10.30
#